data_697a1ca6a79aad5a1d7dacfca16d35b3
#
_entry.id   697a1ca6a79aad5a1d7dacfca16d35b3
#
_cell.length_a   1.000
_cell.length_b   1.000
_cell.length_c   1.000
_cell.angle_alpha   90.00
_cell.angle_beta   90.00
_cell.angle_gamma   90.00
#
_symmetry.space_group_name_H-M   'P 1'
#
loop_
_entity.id
_entity.type
_entity.pdbx_description
1 polymer ?
#
loop_
_entity_poly.entity_id
_entity_poly.type
_entity_poly.pdbx_seq_one_letter_code
_entity_poly.pdbx_strand_id
1 'polypeptide(L)'
;MIQAAQDVSLLRSPWTDDLCDLLSSVEEDLLIACPFIKRAGTEHILSQLSRRGLLNETRVGIITDLRPESVLAGSMDLDALTELGGHIPNFHLTHLPGIHAKVYVADVKMAIVTSGNLTHSGLRGNVEYGVALRQEAGVSQIRGDFEGFESLGAGISREDTAALSVEMQDLKKLFSRAQKSIKQQARKLFEDRLEKTHVQLLRRRVAGGTPNSVFADTIKFLLLQGPLRTEQLHPLIQAIHPDLCDDSVDRTIDGVNFGKKWKHQVRTAQQHLKRQGEISFDGERWSLQ
;
A
#
# COMPACT_ATOMS: atom_id res chain seq x y z
N MET A 1 17.73 -39.99 4.54
CA MET A 1 17.88 -38.64 5.14
C MET A 1 16.92 -37.74 4.40
N ILE A 2 15.80 -37.40 5.01
CA ILE A 2 14.84 -36.42 4.50
C ILE A 2 15.56 -35.08 4.64
N GLN A 3 15.90 -34.46 3.51
CA GLN A 3 16.47 -33.12 3.47
C GLN A 3 15.37 -32.22 4.06
N ALA A 4 15.58 -31.72 5.28
CA ALA A 4 14.70 -30.70 5.87
C ALA A 4 14.62 -29.56 4.85
N ALA A 5 13.41 -29.28 4.38
CA ALA A 5 13.16 -28.10 3.55
C ALA A 5 13.73 -26.91 4.32
N GLN A 6 14.61 -26.14 3.73
CA GLN A 6 15.14 -24.97 4.38
C GLN A 6 13.98 -24.01 4.63
N ASP A 7 13.67 -23.75 5.90
CA ASP A 7 12.57 -22.85 6.31
C ASP A 7 12.75 -21.44 5.74
N VAL A 8 13.99 -21.07 5.38
CA VAL A 8 14.37 -19.81 4.76
C VAL A 8 15.33 -20.09 3.60
N SER A 9 15.04 -19.55 2.43
CA SER A 9 15.95 -19.59 1.27
C SER A 9 16.21 -18.17 0.76
N LEU A 10 17.44 -17.97 0.23
CA LEU A 10 17.85 -16.69 -0.36
C LEU A 10 17.30 -16.58 -1.79
N LEU A 11 16.72 -15.43 -2.09
CA LEU A 11 16.18 -15.10 -3.40
C LEU A 11 17.11 -14.09 -4.09
N ARG A 12 17.40 -14.33 -5.36
CA ARG A 12 18.23 -13.46 -6.23
C ARG A 12 17.61 -13.35 -7.61
N SER A 13 17.91 -12.24 -8.30
CA SER A 13 17.47 -12.07 -9.69
C SER A 13 18.15 -13.09 -10.65
N PRO A 14 17.40 -13.59 -11.62
CA PRO A 14 15.94 -13.47 -11.83
C PRO A 14 15.19 -14.33 -10.80
N TRP A 15 14.09 -13.83 -10.23
CA TRP A 15 13.32 -14.56 -9.22
C TRP A 15 11.89 -14.90 -9.66
N THR A 16 11.67 -14.93 -10.97
CA THR A 16 10.36 -15.32 -11.55
C THR A 16 9.95 -16.72 -11.14
N ASP A 17 10.91 -17.65 -11.04
CA ASP A 17 10.63 -19.04 -10.65
C ASP A 17 10.20 -19.12 -9.19
N ASP A 18 10.83 -18.34 -8.29
CA ASP A 18 10.41 -18.26 -6.88
C ASP A 18 8.99 -17.67 -6.77
N LEU A 19 8.64 -16.66 -7.58
CA LEU A 19 7.27 -16.15 -7.65
C LEU A 19 6.30 -17.24 -8.14
N CYS A 20 6.67 -18.01 -9.17
CA CYS A 20 5.84 -19.11 -9.67
C CYS A 20 5.65 -20.19 -8.62
N ASP A 21 6.68 -20.52 -7.83
CA ASP A 21 6.61 -21.47 -6.72
C ASP A 21 5.65 -20.98 -5.65
N LEU A 22 5.74 -19.71 -5.26
CA LEU A 22 4.80 -19.11 -4.33
C LEU A 22 3.36 -19.18 -4.87
N LEU A 23 3.12 -18.75 -6.10
CA LEU A 23 1.80 -18.81 -6.73
C LEU A 23 1.26 -20.23 -6.86
N SER A 24 2.16 -21.22 -7.01
CA SER A 24 1.79 -22.64 -7.06
C SER A 24 1.37 -23.18 -5.69
N SER A 25 1.81 -22.56 -4.60
CA SER A 25 1.45 -22.96 -3.23
C SER A 25 0.14 -22.35 -2.74
N VAL A 26 -0.42 -21.37 -3.46
CA VAL A 26 -1.70 -20.71 -3.11
C VAL A 26 -2.84 -21.72 -3.16
N GLU A 27 -3.68 -21.74 -2.14
CA GLU A 27 -4.94 -22.51 -2.10
C GLU A 27 -6.14 -21.57 -1.90
N GLU A 28 -6.08 -20.72 -0.88
CA GLU A 28 -7.21 -19.88 -0.48
C GLU A 28 -6.90 -18.38 -0.62
N ASP A 29 -5.64 -17.97 -0.35
CA ASP A 29 -5.33 -16.56 -0.12
C ASP A 29 -3.97 -16.18 -0.71
N LEU A 30 -3.96 -15.15 -1.55
CA LEU A 30 -2.75 -14.52 -2.08
C LEU A 30 -2.73 -13.06 -1.66
N LEU A 31 -1.77 -12.66 -0.84
CA LEU A 31 -1.60 -11.28 -0.37
C LEU A 31 -0.32 -10.68 -0.96
N ILE A 32 -0.41 -9.48 -1.51
CA ILE A 32 0.70 -8.77 -2.16
C ILE A 32 0.75 -7.32 -1.68
N ALA A 33 1.84 -6.93 -1.03
CA ALA A 33 2.19 -5.53 -0.81
C ALA A 33 3.29 -5.16 -1.80
N CYS A 34 3.00 -4.25 -2.73
CA CYS A 34 3.97 -3.85 -3.73
C CYS A 34 3.64 -2.47 -4.28
N PRO A 35 4.60 -1.50 -4.24
CA PRO A 35 4.36 -0.14 -4.73
C PRO A 35 4.27 -0.06 -6.24
N PHE A 36 4.94 -0.99 -6.96
CA PHE A 36 5.02 -0.96 -8.42
C PHE A 36 4.54 -2.28 -9.01
N ILE A 37 3.40 -2.23 -9.68
CA ILE A 37 2.75 -3.39 -10.30
C ILE A 37 2.49 -3.09 -11.76
N LYS A 38 2.88 -4.02 -12.63
CA LYS A 38 2.65 -3.93 -14.07
C LYS A 38 2.07 -5.23 -14.61
N ARG A 39 1.50 -5.15 -15.82
CA ARG A 39 0.88 -6.26 -16.54
C ARG A 39 1.72 -7.55 -16.51
N ALA A 40 3.03 -7.47 -16.76
CA ALA A 40 3.90 -8.64 -16.71
C ALA A 40 3.84 -9.40 -15.38
N GLY A 41 3.64 -8.69 -14.25
CA GLY A 41 3.48 -9.31 -12.93
C GLY A 41 2.09 -9.91 -12.73
N THR A 42 1.03 -9.17 -13.10
CA THR A 42 -0.35 -9.64 -12.94
C THR A 42 -0.68 -10.83 -13.85
N GLU A 43 -0.05 -10.92 -15.02
CA GLU A 43 -0.17 -12.07 -15.93
C GLU A 43 0.34 -13.37 -15.30
N HIS A 44 1.40 -13.33 -14.46
CA HIS A 44 1.85 -14.51 -13.72
C HIS A 44 0.77 -14.98 -12.75
N ILE A 45 0.12 -14.05 -12.03
CA ILE A 45 -0.97 -14.38 -11.10
C ILE A 45 -2.14 -15.02 -11.84
N LEU A 46 -2.66 -14.34 -12.88
CA LEU A 46 -3.79 -14.84 -13.68
C LEU A 46 -3.48 -16.19 -14.30
N SER A 47 -2.31 -16.35 -14.90
CA SER A 47 -1.91 -17.58 -15.55
C SER A 47 -1.84 -18.76 -14.56
N GLN A 48 -1.24 -18.57 -13.39
CA GLN A 48 -1.09 -19.63 -12.40
C GLN A 48 -2.42 -20.01 -11.76
N LEU A 49 -3.23 -19.04 -11.33
CA LEU A 49 -4.54 -19.32 -10.76
C LEU A 49 -5.49 -19.93 -11.77
N SER A 50 -5.48 -19.46 -13.03
CA SER A 50 -6.30 -20.01 -14.11
C SER A 50 -5.95 -21.47 -14.42
N ARG A 51 -4.66 -21.80 -14.56
CA ARG A 51 -4.21 -23.19 -14.81
C ARG A 51 -4.66 -24.16 -13.72
N ARG A 52 -4.80 -23.68 -12.50
CA ARG A 52 -5.20 -24.47 -11.33
C ARG A 52 -6.72 -24.44 -11.08
N GLY A 53 -7.49 -23.67 -11.86
CA GLY A 53 -8.94 -23.52 -11.67
C GLY A 53 -9.33 -22.71 -10.44
N LEU A 54 -8.42 -21.91 -9.88
CA LEU A 54 -8.59 -21.22 -8.59
C LEU A 54 -9.06 -19.77 -8.70
N LEU A 55 -9.31 -19.25 -9.90
CA LEU A 55 -9.71 -17.83 -10.08
C LEU A 55 -10.94 -17.42 -9.27
N ASN A 56 -11.89 -18.33 -9.09
CA ASN A 56 -13.15 -18.05 -8.38
C ASN A 56 -13.10 -18.36 -6.87
N GLU A 57 -12.06 -19.10 -6.43
CA GLU A 57 -11.96 -19.61 -5.07
C GLU A 57 -10.97 -18.79 -4.24
N THR A 58 -9.90 -18.28 -4.88
CA THR A 58 -8.84 -17.59 -4.18
C THR A 58 -9.22 -16.13 -3.88
N ARG A 59 -9.00 -15.71 -2.65
CA ARG A 59 -8.93 -14.29 -2.29
C ARG A 59 -7.59 -13.74 -2.76
N VAL A 60 -7.61 -12.64 -3.51
CA VAL A 60 -6.38 -11.91 -3.89
C VAL A 60 -6.44 -10.49 -3.31
N GLY A 61 -5.61 -10.22 -2.31
CA GLY A 61 -5.45 -8.92 -1.68
C GLY A 61 -4.19 -8.22 -2.18
N ILE A 62 -4.32 -6.98 -2.67
CA ILE A 62 -3.20 -6.16 -3.11
C ILE A 62 -3.21 -4.84 -2.34
N ILE A 63 -2.08 -4.52 -1.70
CA ILE A 63 -1.82 -3.21 -1.11
C ILE A 63 -0.79 -2.49 -1.96
N THR A 64 -1.14 -1.30 -2.45
CA THR A 64 -0.27 -0.51 -3.32
C THR A 64 -0.49 0.98 -3.17
N ASP A 65 0.43 1.79 -3.74
CA ASP A 65 0.33 3.23 -3.77
C ASP A 65 -0.25 3.72 -5.10
N LEU A 66 -1.51 4.15 -5.09
CA LEU A 66 -2.23 4.65 -6.26
C LEU A 66 -2.12 6.17 -6.45
N ARG A 67 -1.19 6.84 -5.77
CA ARG A 67 -1.00 8.28 -5.99
C ARG A 67 -0.70 8.55 -7.46
N PRO A 68 -1.23 9.68 -8.01
CA PRO A 68 -1.04 10.03 -9.42
C PRO A 68 0.42 10.08 -9.85
N GLU A 69 1.33 10.51 -8.98
CA GLU A 69 2.76 10.58 -9.26
C GLU A 69 3.34 9.19 -9.57
N SER A 70 2.96 8.17 -8.80
CA SER A 70 3.39 6.79 -9.01
C SER A 70 2.89 6.23 -10.35
N VAL A 71 1.64 6.56 -10.70
CA VAL A 71 1.03 6.15 -11.98
C VAL A 71 1.65 6.90 -13.16
N LEU A 72 1.87 8.21 -13.03
CA LEU A 72 2.47 9.05 -14.08
C LEU A 72 3.94 8.73 -14.33
N ALA A 73 4.69 8.39 -13.28
CA ALA A 73 6.06 7.88 -13.41
C ALA A 73 6.13 6.53 -14.13
N GLY A 74 4.97 5.94 -14.47
CA GLY A 74 4.89 4.64 -15.15
C GLY A 74 5.23 3.46 -14.26
N SER A 75 5.22 3.64 -12.94
CA SER A 75 5.52 2.59 -11.97
C SER A 75 4.34 1.66 -11.73
N MET A 76 3.12 2.14 -11.97
CA MET A 76 1.85 1.44 -11.77
C MET A 76 1.07 1.32 -13.08
N ASP A 77 0.46 0.14 -13.29
CA ASP A 77 -0.44 -0.15 -14.41
C ASP A 77 -1.85 -0.43 -13.86
N LEU A 78 -2.70 0.60 -13.86
CA LEU A 78 -4.08 0.48 -13.38
C LEU A 78 -4.94 -0.41 -14.28
N ASP A 79 -4.66 -0.46 -15.59
CA ASP A 79 -5.38 -1.34 -16.50
C ASP A 79 -5.11 -2.80 -16.14
N ALA A 80 -3.88 -3.14 -15.76
CA ALA A 80 -3.52 -4.48 -15.31
C ALA A 80 -4.21 -4.86 -13.99
N LEU A 81 -4.38 -3.93 -13.07
CA LEU A 81 -5.14 -4.15 -11.82
C LEU A 81 -6.65 -4.29 -12.09
N THR A 82 -7.19 -3.48 -13.01
CA THR A 82 -8.59 -3.58 -13.45
C THR A 82 -8.87 -4.93 -14.10
N GLU A 83 -7.98 -5.39 -14.96
CA GLU A 83 -8.07 -6.70 -15.59
C GLU A 83 -8.00 -7.84 -14.56
N LEU A 84 -7.06 -7.77 -13.62
CA LEU A 84 -6.93 -8.74 -12.53
C LEU A 84 -8.24 -8.84 -11.73
N GLY A 85 -8.80 -7.70 -11.30
CA GLY A 85 -10.08 -7.64 -10.60
C GLY A 85 -11.27 -8.10 -11.44
N GLY A 86 -11.21 -7.97 -12.78
CA GLY A 86 -12.23 -8.48 -13.70
C GLY A 86 -12.27 -10.00 -13.75
N HIS A 87 -11.14 -10.69 -13.59
CA HIS A 87 -11.04 -12.15 -13.65
C HIS A 87 -11.16 -12.85 -12.29
N ILE A 88 -10.88 -12.15 -11.19
CA ILE A 88 -10.90 -12.72 -9.83
C ILE A 88 -12.06 -12.12 -9.04
N PRO A 89 -13.15 -12.86 -8.77
CA PRO A 89 -14.31 -12.34 -8.03
C PRO A 89 -13.96 -11.84 -6.63
N ASN A 90 -13.07 -12.50 -5.93
CA ASN A 90 -12.63 -12.14 -4.57
C ASN A 90 -11.33 -11.32 -4.59
N PHE A 91 -11.30 -10.27 -5.42
CA PHE A 91 -10.17 -9.35 -5.54
C PHE A 91 -10.38 -8.12 -4.66
N HIS A 92 -9.39 -7.82 -3.81
CA HIS A 92 -9.36 -6.67 -2.92
C HIS A 92 -8.15 -5.80 -3.24
N LEU A 93 -8.39 -4.54 -3.54
CA LEU A 93 -7.37 -3.54 -3.78
C LEU A 93 -7.39 -2.51 -2.66
N THR A 94 -6.25 -2.30 -2.01
CA THR A 94 -6.09 -1.31 -0.95
C THR A 94 -5.06 -0.26 -1.36
N HIS A 95 -5.47 0.99 -1.32
CA HIS A 95 -4.57 2.13 -1.47
C HIS A 95 -3.96 2.51 -0.13
N LEU A 96 -2.65 2.36 0.00
CA LEU A 96 -1.87 2.82 1.15
C LEU A 96 -0.73 3.71 0.64
N PRO A 97 -0.82 5.05 0.75
CA PRO A 97 0.25 5.96 0.36
C PRO A 97 1.55 5.66 1.10
N GLY A 98 2.67 5.71 0.37
CA GLY A 98 3.98 5.49 0.95
C GLY A 98 4.33 4.02 1.21
N ILE A 99 3.46 3.05 0.92
CA ILE A 99 3.85 1.64 0.97
C ILE A 99 5.04 1.42 0.04
N HIS A 100 6.12 0.85 0.58
CA HIS A 100 7.32 0.50 -0.18
C HIS A 100 7.76 -0.95 0.04
N ALA A 101 6.99 -1.72 0.80
CA ALA A 101 7.18 -3.15 0.96
C ALA A 101 7.01 -3.88 -0.37
N LYS A 102 7.78 -4.94 -0.60
CA LYS A 102 7.59 -5.92 -1.65
C LYS A 102 7.50 -7.27 -0.96
N VAL A 103 6.28 -7.61 -0.60
CA VAL A 103 5.93 -8.80 0.18
C VAL A 103 4.83 -9.55 -0.56
N TYR A 104 5.01 -10.84 -0.68
CA TYR A 104 4.11 -11.77 -1.36
C TYR A 104 3.84 -12.92 -0.41
N VAL A 105 2.59 -13.25 -0.15
CA VAL A 105 2.21 -14.29 0.81
C VAL A 105 1.17 -15.21 0.19
N ALA A 106 1.44 -16.51 0.21
CA ALA A 106 0.52 -17.57 -0.19
C ALA A 106 0.06 -18.32 1.06
N ASP A 107 -1.19 -18.11 1.46
CA ASP A 107 -1.80 -18.69 2.65
C ASP A 107 -0.92 -18.47 3.92
N VAL A 108 -0.69 -19.53 4.69
CA VAL A 108 0.33 -19.59 5.75
C VAL A 108 1.51 -20.49 5.34
N LYS A 109 1.66 -20.78 4.04
CA LYS A 109 2.61 -21.77 3.51
C LYS A 109 3.93 -21.15 3.07
N MET A 110 3.85 -20.00 2.43
CA MET A 110 5.04 -19.35 1.87
C MET A 110 4.89 -17.83 1.87
N ALA A 111 5.97 -17.14 2.23
CA ALA A 111 6.09 -15.71 2.04
C ALA A 111 7.42 -15.36 1.35
N ILE A 112 7.39 -14.37 0.46
CA ILE A 112 8.57 -13.77 -0.15
C ILE A 112 8.67 -12.31 0.31
N VAL A 113 9.82 -11.93 0.86
CA VAL A 113 10.17 -10.54 1.17
C VAL A 113 11.39 -10.19 0.33
N THR A 114 11.27 -9.19 -0.55
CA THR A 114 12.29 -8.89 -1.55
C THR A 114 12.39 -7.39 -1.84
N SER A 115 13.45 -6.96 -2.53
CA SER A 115 13.53 -5.63 -3.13
C SER A 115 12.78 -5.55 -4.47
N GLY A 116 12.45 -6.70 -5.08
CA GLY A 116 11.85 -6.83 -6.41
C GLY A 116 10.37 -6.48 -6.46
N ASN A 117 10.01 -5.52 -7.30
CA ASN A 117 8.63 -5.16 -7.58
C ASN A 117 7.95 -6.15 -8.53
N LEU A 118 6.62 -6.18 -8.54
CA LEU A 118 5.81 -7.00 -9.43
C LEU A 118 5.76 -6.39 -10.85
N THR A 119 6.92 -6.30 -11.47
CA THR A 119 7.16 -5.74 -12.81
C THR A 119 8.16 -6.62 -13.56
N HIS A 120 8.21 -6.50 -14.90
CA HIS A 120 9.22 -7.22 -15.68
C HIS A 120 10.65 -6.91 -15.20
N SER A 121 10.95 -5.64 -14.96
CA SER A 121 12.29 -5.23 -14.46
C SER A 121 12.57 -5.79 -13.07
N GLY A 122 11.60 -5.73 -12.15
CA GLY A 122 11.76 -6.27 -10.79
C GLY A 122 11.90 -7.79 -10.77
N LEU A 123 11.22 -8.51 -11.69
CA LEU A 123 11.30 -9.96 -11.75
C LEU A 123 12.57 -10.47 -12.46
N ARG A 124 13.07 -9.73 -13.46
CA ARG A 124 14.12 -10.23 -14.38
C ARG A 124 15.24 -9.24 -14.69
N GLY A 125 14.94 -7.93 -14.73
CA GLY A 125 15.84 -6.94 -15.30
C GLY A 125 16.78 -6.28 -14.32
N ASN A 126 16.35 -6.11 -13.08
CA ASN A 126 17.15 -5.49 -12.02
C ASN A 126 17.96 -6.53 -11.24
N VAL A 127 18.97 -6.06 -10.50
CA VAL A 127 19.59 -6.84 -9.44
C VAL A 127 18.75 -6.71 -8.18
N GLU A 128 17.98 -7.74 -7.87
CA GLU A 128 17.10 -7.80 -6.70
C GLU A 128 17.61 -8.87 -5.72
N TYR A 129 17.26 -8.69 -4.46
CA TYR A 129 17.63 -9.61 -3.39
C TYR A 129 16.50 -9.75 -2.37
N GLY A 130 16.36 -10.94 -1.79
CA GLY A 130 15.29 -11.21 -0.84
C GLY A 130 15.41 -12.57 -0.17
N VAL A 131 14.36 -12.94 0.52
CA VAL A 131 14.21 -14.24 1.18
C VAL A 131 12.83 -14.81 0.90
N ALA A 132 12.77 -16.13 0.76
CA ALA A 132 11.54 -16.89 0.79
C ALA A 132 11.48 -17.68 2.10
N LEU A 133 10.37 -17.53 2.83
CA LEU A 133 10.09 -18.19 4.10
C LEU A 133 9.00 -19.24 3.89
N ARG A 134 9.19 -20.43 4.52
CA ARG A 134 8.21 -21.52 4.52
C ARG A 134 7.87 -21.99 5.92
N GLN A 135 8.45 -21.38 6.96
CA GLN A 135 8.10 -21.65 8.35
C GLN A 135 6.75 -20.98 8.68
N GLU A 136 5.77 -21.77 9.02
CA GLU A 136 4.38 -21.33 9.26
C GLU A 136 4.28 -20.16 10.25
N ALA A 137 5.01 -20.21 11.37
CA ALA A 137 4.99 -19.13 12.36
C ALA A 137 5.46 -17.78 11.78
N GLY A 138 6.54 -17.78 10.98
CA GLY A 138 7.07 -16.59 10.34
C GLY A 138 6.12 -16.08 9.24
N VAL A 139 5.55 -16.96 8.44
CA VAL A 139 4.57 -16.62 7.41
C VAL A 139 3.30 -16.03 8.02
N SER A 140 2.80 -16.63 9.11
CA SER A 140 1.63 -16.14 9.85
C SER A 140 1.86 -14.76 10.44
N GLN A 141 3.06 -14.48 10.94
CA GLN A 141 3.42 -13.14 11.43
C GLN A 141 3.40 -12.10 10.30
N ILE A 142 4.05 -12.40 9.16
CA ILE A 142 4.04 -11.53 7.98
C ILE A 142 2.61 -11.27 7.49
N ARG A 143 1.78 -12.32 7.49
CA ARG A 143 0.36 -12.20 7.13
C ARG A 143 -0.39 -11.25 8.07
N GLY A 144 -0.19 -11.37 9.39
CA GLY A 144 -0.79 -10.48 10.38
C GLY A 144 -0.37 -9.02 10.21
N ASP A 145 0.91 -8.77 9.92
CA ASP A 145 1.40 -7.42 9.59
C ASP A 145 0.73 -6.87 8.32
N PHE A 146 0.49 -7.74 7.34
CA PHE A 146 -0.19 -7.38 6.10
C PHE A 146 -1.65 -6.95 6.35
N GLU A 147 -2.39 -7.71 7.14
CA GLU A 147 -3.76 -7.37 7.54
C GLU A 147 -3.79 -6.03 8.31
N GLY A 148 -2.76 -5.78 9.12
CA GLY A 148 -2.54 -4.48 9.75
C GLY A 148 -2.37 -3.36 8.73
N PHE A 149 -1.54 -3.53 7.71
CA PHE A 149 -1.37 -2.54 6.63
C PHE A 149 -2.66 -2.33 5.82
N GLU A 150 -3.40 -3.40 5.53
CA GLU A 150 -4.68 -3.33 4.83
C GLU A 150 -5.67 -2.45 5.60
N SER A 151 -5.72 -2.58 6.93
CA SER A 151 -6.60 -1.76 7.79
C SER A 151 -6.24 -0.27 7.84
N LEU A 152 -4.99 0.08 7.54
CA LEU A 152 -4.51 1.48 7.48
C LEU A 152 -4.80 2.16 6.14
N GLY A 153 -5.07 1.36 5.10
CA GLY A 153 -5.34 1.84 3.76
C GLY A 153 -6.80 2.15 3.50
N ALA A 154 -7.11 2.44 2.25
CA ALA A 154 -8.47 2.59 1.76
C ALA A 154 -8.76 1.49 0.74
N GLY A 155 -9.83 0.72 0.97
CA GLY A 155 -10.35 -0.22 -0.03
C GLY A 155 -10.82 0.53 -1.28
N ILE A 156 -10.40 0.06 -2.45
CA ILE A 156 -10.77 0.65 -3.74
C ILE A 156 -11.66 -0.36 -4.46
N SER A 157 -12.89 0.04 -4.79
CA SER A 157 -13.82 -0.82 -5.53
C SER A 157 -13.35 -1.03 -6.97
N ARG A 158 -13.94 -1.99 -7.66
CA ARG A 158 -13.66 -2.23 -9.09
C ARG A 158 -14.06 -1.04 -9.94
N GLU A 159 -15.22 -0.45 -9.64
CA GLU A 159 -15.75 0.73 -10.30
C GLU A 159 -14.80 1.92 -10.13
N ASP A 160 -14.29 2.10 -8.91
CA ASP A 160 -13.31 3.15 -8.61
C ASP A 160 -11.96 2.90 -9.29
N THR A 161 -11.51 1.65 -9.37
CA THR A 161 -10.27 1.30 -10.09
C THR A 161 -10.39 1.63 -11.57
N ALA A 162 -11.53 1.28 -12.19
CA ALA A 162 -11.81 1.59 -13.59
C ALA A 162 -11.90 3.11 -13.82
N ALA A 163 -12.59 3.84 -12.95
CA ALA A 163 -12.69 5.30 -13.02
C ALA A 163 -11.32 5.98 -12.87
N LEU A 164 -10.51 5.53 -11.92
CA LEU A 164 -9.13 6.00 -11.74
C LEU A 164 -8.26 5.70 -12.97
N SER A 165 -8.42 4.54 -13.59
CA SER A 165 -7.68 4.21 -14.81
C SER A 165 -7.97 5.22 -15.93
N VAL A 166 -9.24 5.56 -16.17
CA VAL A 166 -9.64 6.56 -17.19
C VAL A 166 -9.04 7.93 -16.87
N GLU A 167 -9.18 8.41 -15.63
CA GLU A 167 -8.61 9.70 -15.21
C GLU A 167 -7.07 9.74 -15.35
N MET A 168 -6.39 8.63 -15.02
CA MET A 168 -4.95 8.54 -15.15
C MET A 168 -4.48 8.47 -16.61
N GLN A 169 -5.25 7.85 -17.51
CA GLN A 169 -4.95 7.90 -18.95
C GLN A 169 -5.04 9.33 -19.49
N ASP A 170 -6.04 10.09 -19.08
CA ASP A 170 -6.17 11.49 -19.48
C ASP A 170 -5.07 12.35 -18.87
N LEU A 171 -4.71 12.13 -17.61
CA LEU A 171 -3.54 12.77 -16.99
C LEU A 171 -2.23 12.46 -17.74
N LYS A 172 -1.99 11.21 -18.14
CA LYS A 172 -0.83 10.81 -18.94
C LYS A 172 -0.80 11.53 -20.28
N LYS A 173 -1.94 11.66 -20.96
CA LYS A 173 -2.06 12.42 -22.23
C LYS A 173 -1.71 13.90 -22.03
N LEU A 174 -2.26 14.52 -20.98
CA LEU A 174 -1.99 15.91 -20.62
C LEU A 174 -0.52 16.13 -20.26
N PHE A 175 0.05 15.24 -19.44
CA PHE A 175 1.47 15.27 -19.05
C PHE A 175 2.40 15.17 -20.26
N SER A 176 2.14 14.22 -21.17
CA SER A 176 2.91 14.06 -22.41
C SER A 176 2.82 15.28 -23.31
N ARG A 177 1.65 15.92 -23.39
CA ARG A 177 1.46 17.17 -24.15
C ARG A 177 2.17 18.33 -23.47
N ALA A 178 2.10 18.45 -22.15
CA ALA A 178 2.77 19.47 -21.38
C ALA A 178 4.30 19.39 -21.48
N GLN A 179 4.87 18.19 -21.49
CA GLN A 179 6.30 17.99 -21.74
C GLN A 179 6.74 18.43 -23.15
N LYS A 180 5.87 18.29 -24.16
CA LYS A 180 6.15 18.69 -25.55
C LYS A 180 5.91 20.17 -25.82
N SER A 181 5.15 20.85 -24.97
CA SER A 181 4.73 22.25 -25.15
C SER A 181 4.69 22.94 -23.79
N ILE A 182 5.74 23.71 -23.48
CA ILE A 182 5.85 24.50 -22.24
C ILE A 182 4.88 25.72 -22.34
N LYS A 183 3.58 25.47 -22.45
CA LYS A 183 2.57 26.53 -22.35
C LYS A 183 2.00 26.51 -20.92
N GLN A 184 2.05 27.66 -20.28
CA GLN A 184 1.60 27.93 -18.90
C GLN A 184 0.16 27.41 -18.62
N GLN A 185 -0.72 27.44 -19.63
CA GLN A 185 -2.10 26.93 -19.53
C GLN A 185 -2.19 25.41 -19.41
N ALA A 186 -1.33 24.66 -20.13
CA ALA A 186 -1.30 23.19 -20.04
C ALA A 186 -0.79 22.73 -18.66
N ARG A 187 0.18 23.45 -18.09
CA ARG A 187 0.69 23.20 -16.75
C ARG A 187 -0.41 23.41 -15.69
N LYS A 188 -1.14 24.51 -15.78
CA LYS A 188 -2.24 24.79 -14.84
C LYS A 188 -3.33 23.72 -14.90
N LEU A 189 -3.74 23.32 -16.11
CA LEU A 189 -4.74 22.25 -16.28
C LEU A 189 -4.25 20.90 -15.71
N PHE A 190 -2.96 20.60 -15.85
CA PHE A 190 -2.35 19.41 -15.26
C PHE A 190 -2.39 19.47 -13.73
N GLU A 191 -1.96 20.58 -13.14
CA GLU A 191 -1.97 20.81 -11.69
C GLU A 191 -3.40 20.71 -11.12
N ASP A 192 -4.39 21.31 -11.80
CA ASP A 192 -5.81 21.22 -11.38
C ASP A 192 -6.35 19.78 -11.43
N ARG A 193 -5.94 18.98 -12.42
CA ARG A 193 -6.36 17.58 -12.54
C ARG A 193 -5.68 16.69 -11.49
N LEU A 194 -4.40 16.95 -11.25
CA LEU A 194 -3.62 16.26 -10.21
C LEU A 194 -4.27 16.47 -8.84
N GLU A 195 -4.57 17.71 -8.50
CA GLU A 195 -5.23 18.06 -7.23
C GLU A 195 -6.60 17.40 -7.07
N LYS A 196 -7.43 17.40 -8.12
CA LYS A 196 -8.72 16.70 -8.08
C LYS A 196 -8.57 15.22 -7.81
N THR A 197 -7.58 14.57 -8.41
CA THR A 197 -7.34 13.14 -8.22
C THR A 197 -6.84 12.86 -6.81
N HIS A 198 -5.95 13.70 -6.27
CA HIS A 198 -5.54 13.60 -4.86
C HIS A 198 -6.73 13.72 -3.91
N VAL A 199 -7.60 14.71 -4.15
CA VAL A 199 -8.82 14.90 -3.34
C VAL A 199 -9.75 13.68 -3.43
N GLN A 200 -9.90 13.06 -4.60
CA GLN A 200 -10.70 11.84 -4.76
C GLN A 200 -10.13 10.68 -3.95
N LEU A 201 -8.83 10.41 -4.07
CA LEU A 201 -8.16 9.35 -3.31
C LEU A 201 -8.27 9.61 -1.80
N LEU A 202 -8.05 10.87 -1.38
CA LEU A 202 -8.18 11.25 0.02
C LEU A 202 -9.61 11.03 0.55
N ARG A 203 -10.65 11.40 -0.22
CA ARG A 203 -12.04 11.13 0.14
C ARG A 203 -12.32 9.64 0.30
N ARG A 204 -11.80 8.79 -0.58
CA ARG A 204 -11.95 7.33 -0.47
C ARG A 204 -11.28 6.80 0.79
N ARG A 205 -10.08 7.28 1.07
CA ARG A 205 -9.32 6.87 2.23
C ARG A 205 -9.99 7.19 3.57
N VAL A 206 -10.71 8.31 3.63
CA VAL A 206 -11.50 8.70 4.82
C VAL A 206 -12.98 8.33 4.70
N ALA A 207 -13.36 7.53 3.68
CA ALA A 207 -14.75 7.11 3.49
C ALA A 207 -15.24 6.32 4.71
N GLY A 208 -16.29 6.82 5.36
CA GLY A 208 -16.83 6.24 6.60
C GLY A 208 -16.13 6.69 7.89
N GLY A 209 -15.09 7.54 7.80
CA GLY A 209 -14.34 8.05 8.96
C GLY A 209 -13.88 9.49 8.75
N THR A 210 -12.98 9.91 9.63
CA THR A 210 -12.31 11.22 9.57
C THR A 210 -10.79 11.00 9.50
N PRO A 211 -9.97 12.00 9.12
CA PRO A 211 -8.52 11.90 9.28
C PRO A 211 -8.09 11.49 10.69
N ASN A 212 -8.86 11.91 11.70
CA ASN A 212 -8.60 11.52 13.09
C ASN A 212 -8.80 10.01 13.33
N SER A 213 -9.79 9.37 12.71
CA SER A 213 -9.95 7.91 12.83
C SER A 213 -8.83 7.15 12.15
N VAL A 214 -8.37 7.58 10.97
CA VAL A 214 -7.19 6.99 10.31
C VAL A 214 -5.95 7.11 11.20
N PHE A 215 -5.72 8.28 11.81
CA PHE A 215 -4.61 8.44 12.74
C PHE A 215 -4.76 7.61 14.01
N ALA A 216 -5.98 7.42 14.52
CA ALA A 216 -6.23 6.57 15.68
C ALA A 216 -5.83 5.11 15.41
N ASP A 217 -6.25 4.55 14.28
CA ASP A 217 -5.89 3.19 13.89
C ASP A 217 -4.38 3.05 13.66
N THR A 218 -3.75 4.04 13.03
CA THR A 218 -2.30 4.07 12.83
C THR A 218 -1.53 4.13 14.15
N ILE A 219 -1.99 4.93 15.12
CA ILE A 219 -1.37 5.00 16.44
C ILE A 219 -1.43 3.63 17.12
N LYS A 220 -2.59 2.97 17.12
CA LYS A 220 -2.73 1.62 17.68
C LYS A 220 -1.76 0.64 17.01
N PHE A 221 -1.73 0.63 15.68
CA PHE A 221 -0.83 -0.22 14.91
C PHE A 221 0.65 -0.02 15.29
N LEU A 222 1.10 1.23 15.38
CA LEU A 222 2.49 1.52 15.73
C LEU A 222 2.82 1.10 17.18
N LEU A 223 1.87 1.27 18.09
CA LEU A 223 2.05 0.90 19.49
C LEU A 223 2.01 -0.62 19.76
N LEU A 224 1.54 -1.44 18.80
CA LEU A 224 1.69 -2.90 18.86
C LEU A 224 3.17 -3.33 18.91
N GLN A 225 4.06 -2.54 18.34
CA GLN A 225 5.51 -2.84 18.33
C GLN A 225 6.23 -2.36 19.59
N GLY A 226 5.55 -1.63 20.46
CA GLY A 226 6.07 -1.15 21.74
C GLY A 226 5.75 0.31 22.02
N PRO A 227 6.06 0.80 23.24
CA PRO A 227 5.80 2.16 23.64
C PRO A 227 6.61 3.18 22.84
N LEU A 228 5.95 4.27 22.39
CA LEU A 228 6.57 5.34 21.58
C LEU A 228 6.30 6.71 22.17
N ARG A 229 7.29 7.63 22.02
CA ARG A 229 7.12 9.05 22.29
C ARG A 229 6.36 9.73 21.15
N THR A 230 5.74 10.88 21.42
CA THR A 230 5.05 11.67 20.39
C THR A 230 5.99 12.06 19.23
N GLU A 231 7.24 12.41 19.53
CA GLU A 231 8.26 12.79 18.55
C GLU A 231 8.66 11.62 17.63
N GLN A 232 8.54 10.37 18.11
CA GLN A 232 8.76 9.16 17.33
C GLN A 232 7.52 8.79 16.50
N LEU A 233 6.31 8.99 17.04
CA LEU A 233 5.06 8.74 16.35
C LEU A 233 4.87 9.63 15.12
N HIS A 234 5.18 10.93 15.22
CA HIS A 234 4.96 11.86 14.12
C HIS A 234 5.64 11.45 12.82
N PRO A 235 6.96 11.19 12.76
CA PRO A 235 7.61 10.80 11.49
C PRO A 235 7.12 9.45 10.98
N LEU A 236 6.77 8.51 11.86
CA LEU A 236 6.23 7.21 11.45
C LEU A 236 4.83 7.36 10.82
N ILE A 237 3.96 8.16 11.44
CA ILE A 237 2.63 8.47 10.90
C ILE A 237 2.75 9.21 9.56
N GLN A 238 3.68 10.16 9.43
CA GLN A 238 3.92 10.88 8.17
C GLN A 238 4.44 9.95 7.07
N ALA A 239 5.29 8.98 7.41
CA ALA A 239 5.77 7.99 6.46
C ALA A 239 4.65 7.07 5.94
N ILE A 240 3.69 6.70 6.81
CA ILE A 240 2.54 5.87 6.42
C ILE A 240 1.48 6.68 5.67
N HIS A 241 1.28 7.95 6.06
CA HIS A 241 0.22 8.83 5.55
C HIS A 241 0.74 10.16 5.00
N PRO A 242 1.63 10.16 3.99
CA PRO A 242 2.17 11.40 3.43
C PRO A 242 1.09 12.30 2.82
N ASP A 243 -0.03 11.73 2.38
CA ASP A 243 -1.19 12.41 1.82
C ASP A 243 -2.06 13.14 2.84
N LEU A 244 -2.03 12.72 4.12
CA LEU A 244 -2.73 13.36 5.23
C LEU A 244 -1.83 14.30 6.04
N CYS A 245 -0.50 14.14 5.95
CA CYS A 245 0.50 14.84 6.74
C CYS A 245 1.19 15.94 5.94
N ASP A 246 0.41 16.91 5.48
CA ASP A 246 0.92 18.06 4.70
C ASP A 246 1.60 19.09 5.61
N ASP A 247 2.91 19.23 5.47
CA ASP A 247 3.71 20.20 6.22
C ASP A 247 3.61 21.64 5.67
N SER A 248 2.93 21.86 4.55
CA SER A 248 2.65 23.20 4.04
C SER A 248 1.49 23.86 4.77
N VAL A 249 0.62 23.08 5.43
CA VAL A 249 -0.60 23.56 6.09
C VAL A 249 -0.40 23.71 7.60
N ASP A 250 -0.36 24.94 8.05
CA ASP A 250 -0.31 25.28 9.47
C ASP A 250 -1.71 25.44 10.07
N ARG A 251 -1.83 25.19 11.38
CA ARG A 251 -3.02 25.53 12.16
C ARG A 251 -2.90 26.96 12.66
N THR A 252 -3.70 27.84 12.08
CA THR A 252 -3.75 29.25 12.50
C THR A 252 -5.10 29.54 13.16
N ILE A 253 -5.09 30.17 14.33
CA ILE A 253 -6.28 30.63 15.07
C ILE A 253 -6.03 32.10 15.45
N ASP A 254 -6.92 32.98 15.06
CA ASP A 254 -6.82 34.44 15.30
C ASP A 254 -5.44 35.02 14.92
N GLY A 255 -4.88 34.56 13.79
CA GLY A 255 -3.59 35.01 13.27
C GLY A 255 -2.37 34.38 13.95
N VAL A 256 -2.54 33.56 14.97
CA VAL A 256 -1.45 32.88 15.69
C VAL A 256 -1.23 31.50 15.09
N ASN A 257 0.03 31.18 14.76
CA ASN A 257 0.43 29.87 14.23
C ASN A 257 0.69 28.89 15.37
N PHE A 258 -0.02 27.77 15.36
CA PHE A 258 0.11 26.66 16.33
C PHE A 258 0.89 25.45 15.79
N GLY A 259 1.53 25.59 14.65
CA GLY A 259 2.27 24.51 14.01
C GLY A 259 1.42 23.69 13.03
N LYS A 260 1.96 22.55 12.59
CA LYS A 260 1.36 21.76 11.50
C LYS A 260 -0.02 21.21 11.85
N LYS A 261 -0.99 21.46 10.99
CA LYS A 261 -2.40 21.07 11.19
C LYS A 261 -2.57 19.58 11.46
N TRP A 262 -1.89 18.72 10.71
CA TRP A 262 -1.98 17.27 10.87
C TRP A 262 -1.46 16.79 12.23
N LYS A 263 -0.42 17.41 12.81
CA LYS A 263 0.09 17.07 14.15
C LYS A 263 -0.95 17.31 15.24
N HIS A 264 -1.80 18.33 15.06
CA HIS A 264 -2.94 18.56 15.96
C HIS A 264 -4.02 17.49 15.82
N GLN A 265 -4.25 16.99 14.61
CA GLN A 265 -5.19 15.89 14.37
C GLN A 265 -4.68 14.59 15.01
N VAL A 266 -3.38 14.29 14.89
CA VAL A 266 -2.73 13.16 15.58
C VAL A 266 -2.92 13.30 17.11
N ARG A 267 -2.66 14.49 17.68
CA ARG A 267 -2.89 14.73 19.11
C ARG A 267 -4.35 14.53 19.51
N THR A 268 -5.28 14.95 18.67
CA THR A 268 -6.72 14.74 18.90
C THR A 268 -7.05 13.24 18.93
N ALA A 269 -6.49 12.46 18.00
CA ALA A 269 -6.65 11.01 17.97
C ALA A 269 -6.05 10.34 19.24
N GLN A 270 -4.84 10.73 19.65
CA GLN A 270 -4.22 10.26 20.89
C GLN A 270 -5.12 10.50 22.11
N GLN A 271 -5.65 11.71 22.26
CA GLN A 271 -6.53 12.05 23.38
C GLN A 271 -7.86 11.29 23.33
N HIS A 272 -8.37 11.02 22.16
CA HIS A 272 -9.58 10.21 21.97
C HIS A 272 -9.35 8.77 22.43
N LEU A 273 -8.31 8.10 21.91
CA LEU A 273 -7.93 6.75 22.30
C LEU A 273 -7.63 6.61 23.79
N LYS A 274 -6.95 7.61 24.39
CA LYS A 274 -6.71 7.63 25.83
C LYS A 274 -8.01 7.68 26.64
N ARG A 275 -8.98 8.50 26.20
CA ARG A 275 -10.30 8.59 26.88
C ARG A 275 -11.11 7.30 26.75
N GLN A 276 -10.90 6.53 25.66
CA GLN A 276 -11.54 5.23 25.45
C GLN A 276 -10.83 4.10 26.22
N GLY A 277 -9.66 4.35 26.82
CA GLY A 277 -8.88 3.34 27.50
C GLY A 277 -8.11 2.40 26.57
N GLU A 278 -8.01 2.73 25.27
CA GLU A 278 -7.30 1.92 24.29
C GLU A 278 -5.77 2.13 24.33
N ILE A 279 -5.34 3.33 24.75
CA ILE A 279 -3.93 3.67 24.97
C ILE A 279 -3.72 4.40 26.28
N SER A 280 -2.53 4.30 26.84
CA SER A 280 -2.10 5.04 28.04
C SER A 280 -0.91 5.94 27.74
N PHE A 281 -0.71 6.93 28.60
CA PHE A 281 0.43 7.84 28.56
C PHE A 281 1.01 7.98 29.95
N ASP A 282 2.27 7.58 30.12
CA ASP A 282 2.98 7.59 31.42
C ASP A 282 3.64 8.94 31.76
N GLY A 283 3.49 9.95 30.91
CA GLY A 283 4.16 11.25 31.00
C GLY A 283 5.26 11.43 29.95
N GLU A 284 5.75 10.34 29.33
CA GLU A 284 6.81 10.34 28.34
C GLU A 284 6.41 9.55 27.07
N ARG A 285 5.79 8.39 27.24
CA ARG A 285 5.49 7.43 26.18
C ARG A 285 4.02 7.06 26.15
N TRP A 286 3.56 6.77 24.95
CA TRP A 286 2.27 6.16 24.67
C TRP A 286 2.43 4.65 24.57
N SER A 287 1.50 3.89 25.15
CA SER A 287 1.46 2.43 25.14
C SER A 287 0.05 1.96 24.83
N LEU A 288 -0.08 0.83 24.17
CA LEU A 288 -1.36 0.13 24.04
C LEU A 288 -1.80 -0.42 25.39
N GLN A 289 -3.10 -0.46 25.65
CA GLN A 289 -3.68 -1.05 26.86
C GLN A 289 -4.35 -2.39 26.59
#